data_8bf1ad1758f3b2749da68763e6aaeccd
#
_entry.id   8bf1ad1758f3b2749da68763e6aaeccd
#
_cell.length_a   1.000
_cell.length_b   1.000
_cell.length_c   1.000
_cell.angle_alpha   90.00
_cell.angle_beta   90.00
_cell.angle_gamma   90.00
#
_symmetry.space_group_name_H-M   'P 1'
#
loop_
_entity.id
_entity.type
_entity.pdbx_description
1 polymer ?
#
loop_
_entity_poly.entity_id
_entity_poly.type
_entity_poly.pdbx_seq_one_letter_code
_entity_poly.pdbx_strand_id
1 'polypeptide(L)'
;QRQMCIRDSNRAFHPESSIIDVSGVKIGGGSLAMIAGPCSVESYEQVLSIAKDCKASGANLLRGGAFKPRTSPYSFQGLGLEGLDILCAVKEETGLPIVTELMSTDYLDIFNEKVDLIQIGARNMQNFDLLKQLGQVERPILLKRGLNATYEEWIMSAEYIMASGNENVILCERGIRTFETYTRNTLDLQSIPVLRKLTHLPIIVDPSHAGGKWWLVDSMAKASIAAGADGLMVEVHNNPECALCD
;
A
#
# COMPACT_ATOMS: atom_id res chain seq x y z
N GLN A 1 -8.11 10.19 -28.67
CA GLN A 1 -7.57 11.30 -27.83
C GLN A 1 -7.42 10.89 -26.36
N ARG A 2 -8.33 10.12 -25.74
CA ARG A 2 -8.19 9.65 -24.33
C ARG A 2 -7.03 8.68 -24.12
N GLN A 3 -6.66 7.88 -25.13
CA GLN A 3 -5.52 6.94 -25.03
C GLN A 3 -4.13 7.64 -24.99
N MET A 4 -4.04 8.91 -25.37
CA MET A 4 -2.78 9.66 -25.34
C MET A 4 -2.44 10.26 -23.96
N CYS A 5 -3.36 10.22 -22.99
CA CYS A 5 -3.13 10.77 -21.65
C CYS A 5 -2.46 9.79 -20.68
N ILE A 6 -2.55 8.48 -20.95
CA ILE A 6 -1.87 7.43 -20.20
C ILE A 6 -0.75 6.90 -21.08
N ARG A 7 0.49 7.24 -20.76
CA ARG A 7 1.68 6.95 -21.58
C ARG A 7 2.66 6.06 -20.84
N ASP A 8 3.16 6.51 -19.72
CA ASP A 8 4.27 5.86 -19.03
C ASP A 8 3.80 4.58 -18.32
N SER A 9 2.58 4.56 -17.76
CA SER A 9 1.98 3.39 -17.13
C SER A 9 1.26 2.43 -18.09
N ASN A 10 1.16 2.75 -19.39
CA ASN A 10 0.34 2.01 -20.34
C ASN A 10 1.08 0.79 -20.89
N ARG A 11 0.46 -0.39 -20.79
CA ARG A 11 1.01 -1.64 -21.32
C ARG A 11 1.28 -1.61 -22.83
N ALA A 12 0.57 -0.80 -23.59
CA ALA A 12 0.83 -0.69 -25.05
C ALA A 12 2.21 -0.07 -25.36
N PHE A 13 2.72 0.78 -24.48
CA PHE A 13 4.05 1.40 -24.61
C PHE A 13 5.13 0.65 -23.81
N HIS A 14 4.73 -0.14 -22.81
CA HIS A 14 5.60 -0.97 -21.99
C HIS A 14 5.02 -2.41 -21.92
N PRO A 15 5.25 -3.28 -22.92
CA PRO A 15 4.64 -4.60 -23.00
C PRO A 15 5.01 -5.56 -21.86
N GLU A 16 6.25 -5.46 -21.37
CA GLU A 16 6.75 -6.27 -20.27
C GLU A 16 6.20 -5.80 -18.92
N SER A 17 5.92 -6.74 -18.02
CA SER A 17 5.50 -6.39 -16.65
C SER A 17 6.67 -5.85 -15.86
N SER A 18 6.46 -4.75 -15.16
CA SER A 18 7.47 -4.17 -14.27
C SER A 18 7.74 -5.05 -13.07
N ILE A 19 8.99 -5.07 -12.65
CA ILE A 19 9.46 -5.67 -11.41
C ILE A 19 10.08 -4.55 -10.58
N ILE A 20 9.50 -4.27 -9.43
CA ILE A 20 9.94 -3.19 -8.55
C ILE A 20 10.71 -3.81 -7.38
N ASP A 21 11.91 -3.30 -7.15
CA ASP A 21 12.74 -3.70 -6.01
C ASP A 21 12.47 -2.76 -4.82
N VAL A 22 12.13 -3.35 -3.69
CA VAL A 22 11.94 -2.65 -2.42
C VAL A 22 12.98 -3.17 -1.43
N SER A 23 14.15 -2.54 -1.42
CA SER A 23 15.26 -2.92 -0.52
C SER A 23 15.57 -4.43 -0.56
N GLY A 24 15.65 -5.00 -1.78
CA GLY A 24 15.94 -6.42 -2.03
C GLY A 24 14.71 -7.32 -2.16
N VAL A 25 13.50 -6.82 -1.87
CA VAL A 25 12.25 -7.55 -2.09
C VAL A 25 11.66 -7.17 -3.44
N LYS A 26 11.59 -8.13 -4.36
CA LYS A 26 11.02 -7.91 -5.70
C LYS A 26 9.50 -8.05 -5.67
N ILE A 27 8.80 -7.11 -6.29
CA ILE A 27 7.34 -7.08 -6.44
C ILE A 27 7.00 -7.10 -7.92
N GLY A 28 6.26 -8.09 -8.37
CA GLY A 28 6.01 -8.38 -9.78
C GLY A 28 6.91 -9.49 -10.33
N GLY A 29 6.77 -9.83 -11.61
CA GLY A 29 7.58 -10.84 -12.28
C GLY A 29 7.44 -12.27 -11.75
N GLY A 30 6.30 -12.59 -11.11
CA GLY A 30 6.05 -13.90 -10.49
C GLY A 30 6.52 -14.03 -9.04
N SER A 31 7.14 -12.99 -8.47
CA SER A 31 7.44 -12.92 -7.04
C SER A 31 6.20 -12.50 -6.25
N LEU A 32 6.00 -13.08 -5.05
CA LEU A 32 4.88 -12.73 -4.17
C LEU A 32 5.37 -11.82 -3.03
N ALA A 33 4.85 -10.60 -2.99
CA ALA A 33 5.07 -9.70 -1.87
C ALA A 33 4.05 -9.97 -0.75
N MET A 34 4.54 -10.19 0.47
CA MET A 34 3.73 -10.37 1.67
C MET A 34 4.01 -9.23 2.64
N ILE A 35 3.17 -8.21 2.59
CA ILE A 35 3.25 -7.02 3.44
C ILE A 35 2.34 -7.26 4.65
N ALA A 36 2.89 -7.35 5.85
CA ALA A 36 2.10 -7.59 7.06
C ALA A 36 2.57 -6.70 8.20
N GLY A 37 1.67 -6.37 9.13
CA GLY A 37 1.98 -5.56 10.30
C GLY A 37 0.77 -4.82 10.86
N PRO A 38 0.96 -4.03 11.93
CA PRO A 38 -0.15 -3.39 12.62
C PRO A 38 -0.81 -2.28 11.78
N CYS A 39 -2.07 -1.98 12.06
CA CYS A 39 -2.76 -0.83 11.46
C CYS A 39 -2.03 0.47 11.84
N SER A 40 -1.72 0.66 13.12
CA SER A 40 -0.94 1.79 13.61
C SER A 40 0.24 1.34 14.46
N VAL A 41 1.27 2.16 14.47
CA VAL A 41 2.39 2.07 15.42
C VAL A 41 1.90 2.62 16.76
N GLU A 42 1.93 1.80 17.81
CA GLU A 42 1.46 2.17 19.15
C GLU A 42 2.59 2.16 20.18
N SER A 43 3.52 1.21 20.08
CA SER A 43 4.77 1.16 20.83
C SER A 43 5.84 0.35 20.10
N TYR A 44 7.09 0.47 20.51
CA TYR A 44 8.20 -0.34 20.00
C TYR A 44 7.95 -1.84 20.24
N GLU A 45 7.55 -2.21 21.45
CA GLU A 45 7.32 -3.60 21.86
C GLU A 45 6.21 -4.25 21.05
N GLN A 46 5.11 -3.50 20.80
CA GLN A 46 4.01 -3.97 19.98
C GLN A 46 4.50 -4.25 18.56
N VAL A 47 5.13 -3.29 17.91
CA VAL A 47 5.58 -3.42 16.50
C VAL A 47 6.62 -4.53 16.37
N LEU A 48 7.56 -4.62 17.32
CA LEU A 48 8.61 -5.64 17.29
C LEU A 48 8.03 -7.05 17.44
N SER A 49 7.09 -7.26 18.38
CA SER A 49 6.41 -8.55 18.56
C SER A 49 5.70 -8.95 17.27
N ILE A 50 4.89 -8.05 16.71
CA ILE A 50 4.15 -8.31 15.46
C ILE A 50 5.11 -8.58 14.30
N ALA A 51 6.18 -7.81 14.17
CA ALA A 51 7.15 -7.97 13.09
C ALA A 51 7.85 -9.33 13.12
N LYS A 52 8.22 -9.82 14.31
CA LYS A 52 8.82 -11.15 14.51
C LYS A 52 7.85 -12.27 14.08
N ASP A 53 6.59 -12.18 14.50
CA ASP A 53 5.56 -13.16 14.15
C ASP A 53 5.22 -13.13 12.65
N CYS A 54 5.11 -11.93 12.06
CA CYS A 54 4.90 -11.76 10.63
C CYS A 54 6.07 -12.35 9.82
N LYS A 55 7.32 -12.06 10.21
CA LYS A 55 8.51 -12.61 9.55
C LYS A 55 8.56 -14.14 9.63
N ALA A 56 8.30 -14.70 10.80
CA ALA A 56 8.24 -16.15 11.00
C ALA A 56 7.13 -16.80 10.17
N SER A 57 6.05 -16.07 9.87
CA SER A 57 4.93 -16.50 9.03
C SER A 57 5.15 -16.26 7.53
N GLY A 58 6.31 -15.75 7.11
CA GLY A 58 6.67 -15.55 5.71
C GLY A 58 6.42 -14.15 5.13
N ALA A 59 6.08 -13.17 5.95
CA ALA A 59 6.07 -11.78 5.50
C ALA A 59 7.48 -11.31 5.15
N ASN A 60 7.60 -10.57 4.05
CA ASN A 60 8.87 -10.04 3.55
C ASN A 60 8.94 -8.50 3.60
N LEU A 61 7.84 -7.83 3.94
CA LEU A 61 7.79 -6.40 4.24
C LEU A 61 6.92 -6.17 5.48
N LEU A 62 7.34 -5.19 6.31
CA LEU A 62 6.60 -4.75 7.49
C LEU A 62 5.80 -3.50 7.17
N ARG A 63 4.49 -3.52 7.39
CA ARG A 63 3.68 -2.31 7.37
C ARG A 63 3.42 -1.78 8.78
N GLY A 64 3.25 -0.48 8.89
CA GLY A 64 2.77 0.18 10.11
C GLY A 64 2.40 1.62 9.83
N GLY A 65 1.28 2.10 10.35
CA GLY A 65 0.87 3.49 10.19
C GLY A 65 1.50 4.37 11.28
N ALA A 66 2.52 5.16 10.94
CA ALA A 66 3.09 6.17 11.82
C ALA A 66 2.16 7.38 11.93
N PHE A 67 1.54 7.78 10.83
CA PHE A 67 0.51 8.81 10.72
C PHE A 67 -0.83 8.16 10.36
N LYS A 68 -1.94 8.65 10.93
CA LYS A 68 -3.27 8.07 10.71
C LYS A 68 -4.27 9.14 10.26
N PRO A 69 -4.77 9.06 8.98
CA PRO A 69 -5.85 9.91 8.53
C PRO A 69 -7.15 9.48 9.20
N ARG A 70 -7.75 10.34 10.02
CA ARG A 70 -9.00 10.05 10.73
C ARG A 70 -10.11 10.98 10.30
N THR A 71 -11.32 10.44 10.24
CA THR A 71 -12.53 11.24 10.01
C THR A 71 -12.86 12.09 11.24
N SER A 72 -12.59 11.56 12.44
CA SER A 72 -12.77 12.30 13.69
C SER A 72 -11.42 12.86 14.18
N PRO A 73 -11.35 14.17 14.52
CA PRO A 73 -10.14 14.76 15.09
C PRO A 73 -9.82 14.26 16.52
N TYR A 74 -10.77 13.59 17.16
CA TYR A 74 -10.61 13.05 18.52
C TYR A 74 -10.07 11.61 18.53
N SER A 75 -9.98 10.96 17.38
CA SER A 75 -9.39 9.62 17.25
C SER A 75 -7.87 9.69 17.30
N PHE A 76 -7.23 8.56 17.64
CA PHE A 76 -5.77 8.45 17.64
C PHE A 76 -5.20 8.79 16.25
N GLN A 77 -4.32 9.79 16.19
CA GLN A 77 -3.76 10.35 14.94
C GLN A 77 -2.45 9.66 14.51
N GLY A 78 -1.97 8.69 15.28
CA GLY A 78 -0.64 8.09 15.12
C GLY A 78 0.41 8.81 15.96
N LEU A 79 1.60 8.18 16.06
CA LEU A 79 2.74 8.74 16.80
C LEU A 79 3.59 9.70 15.96
N GLY A 80 3.26 9.89 14.68
CA GLY A 80 4.00 10.77 13.79
C GLY A 80 5.46 10.33 13.59
N LEU A 81 6.40 11.25 13.73
CA LEU A 81 7.82 10.97 13.53
C LEU A 81 8.37 9.96 14.54
N GLU A 82 7.89 9.95 15.78
CA GLU A 82 8.25 8.92 16.77
C GLU A 82 7.85 7.52 16.27
N GLY A 83 6.66 7.39 15.68
CA GLY A 83 6.21 6.14 15.06
C GLY A 83 7.09 5.71 13.88
N LEU A 84 7.61 6.65 13.11
CA LEU A 84 8.57 6.37 12.05
C LEU A 84 9.91 5.87 12.61
N ASP A 85 10.40 6.48 13.68
CA ASP A 85 11.64 6.05 14.34
C ASP A 85 11.51 4.65 14.95
N ILE A 86 10.34 4.32 15.53
CA ILE A 86 10.01 2.96 15.98
C ILE A 86 10.09 1.95 14.82
N LEU A 87 9.46 2.27 13.67
CA LEU A 87 9.53 1.40 12.49
C LEU A 87 10.96 1.18 12.01
N CYS A 88 11.79 2.22 12.00
CA CYS A 88 13.20 2.12 11.63
C CYS A 88 13.98 1.21 12.58
N ALA A 89 13.79 1.36 13.89
CA ALA A 89 14.44 0.51 14.89
C ALA A 89 14.02 -0.96 14.75
N VAL A 90 12.73 -1.23 14.51
CA VAL A 90 12.24 -2.59 14.27
C VAL A 90 12.79 -3.16 12.95
N LYS A 91 12.92 -2.34 11.91
CA LYS A 91 13.58 -2.74 10.65
C LYS A 91 15.02 -3.19 10.90
N GLU A 92 15.79 -2.44 11.68
CA GLU A 92 17.18 -2.80 12.02
C GLU A 92 17.25 -4.15 12.73
N GLU A 93 16.33 -4.44 13.67
CA GLU A 93 16.31 -5.70 14.41
C GLU A 93 15.81 -6.87 13.57
N THR A 94 14.81 -6.67 12.72
CA THR A 94 14.16 -7.76 11.98
C THR A 94 14.69 -7.95 10.58
N GLY A 95 15.28 -6.92 9.98
CA GLY A 95 15.67 -6.90 8.57
C GLY A 95 14.49 -6.79 7.59
N LEU A 96 13.27 -6.52 8.06
CA LEU A 96 12.11 -6.33 7.20
C LEU A 96 12.09 -4.90 6.66
N PRO A 97 12.09 -4.67 5.34
CA PRO A 97 11.85 -3.35 4.78
C PRO A 97 10.49 -2.79 5.21
N ILE A 98 10.41 -1.49 5.44
CA ILE A 98 9.22 -0.85 6.00
C ILE A 98 8.36 -0.17 4.96
N VAL A 99 7.02 -0.30 5.17
CA VAL A 99 5.97 0.36 4.38
C VAL A 99 5.15 1.22 5.32
N THR A 100 5.09 2.52 5.08
CA THR A 100 4.26 3.44 5.88
C THR A 100 3.64 4.54 5.03
N GLU A 101 2.51 5.09 5.49
CA GLU A 101 1.73 6.07 4.74
C GLU A 101 2.28 7.49 4.93
N LEU A 102 2.56 8.15 3.81
CA LEU A 102 2.85 9.58 3.76
C LEU A 102 1.54 10.38 3.65
N MET A 103 1.35 11.33 4.57
CA MET A 103 0.15 12.16 4.66
C MET A 103 0.34 13.57 4.09
N SER A 104 1.53 14.14 4.21
CA SER A 104 1.87 15.51 3.82
C SER A 104 3.23 15.56 3.16
N THR A 105 3.38 16.49 2.23
CA THR A 105 4.66 16.81 1.58
C THR A 105 5.72 17.31 2.55
N ASP A 106 5.32 17.83 3.72
CA ASP A 106 6.23 18.31 4.77
C ASP A 106 7.19 17.23 5.29
N TYR A 107 6.82 15.95 5.14
CA TYR A 107 7.60 14.80 5.58
C TYR A 107 8.30 14.07 4.43
N LEU A 108 8.25 14.61 3.21
CA LEU A 108 8.72 13.90 2.02
C LEU A 108 10.22 13.54 2.11
N ASP A 109 11.05 14.46 2.55
CA ASP A 109 12.51 14.27 2.64
C ASP A 109 12.85 13.15 3.63
N ILE A 110 12.25 13.16 4.82
CA ILE A 110 12.49 12.13 5.83
C ILE A 110 11.94 10.76 5.39
N PHE A 111 10.83 10.74 4.64
CA PHE A 111 10.31 9.49 4.06
C PHE A 111 11.22 8.95 2.96
N ASN A 112 11.74 9.81 2.10
CA ASN A 112 12.69 9.41 1.07
C ASN A 112 14.00 8.85 1.66
N GLU A 113 14.41 9.34 2.83
CA GLU A 113 15.59 8.84 3.55
C GLU A 113 15.32 7.49 4.24
N LYS A 114 14.24 7.40 5.02
CA LYS A 114 14.03 6.33 6.01
C LYS A 114 13.11 5.19 5.55
N VAL A 115 12.15 5.46 4.65
CA VAL A 115 11.10 4.51 4.26
C VAL A 115 11.51 3.73 3.00
N ASP A 116 11.26 2.42 2.96
CA ASP A 116 11.62 1.58 1.81
C ASP A 116 10.54 1.58 0.73
N LEU A 117 9.26 1.66 1.14
CA LEU A 117 8.10 1.74 0.25
C LEU A 117 7.11 2.76 0.81
N ILE A 118 6.96 3.88 0.12
CA ILE A 118 6.06 4.97 0.54
C ILE A 118 4.63 4.64 0.13
N GLN A 119 3.73 4.50 1.09
CA GLN A 119 2.32 4.28 0.81
C GLN A 119 1.58 5.61 0.67
N ILE A 120 0.74 5.70 -0.37
CA ILE A 120 -0.25 6.76 -0.54
C ILE A 120 -1.63 6.16 -0.31
N GLY A 121 -2.31 6.65 0.71
CA GLY A 121 -3.62 6.18 1.09
C GLY A 121 -4.71 6.54 0.08
N ALA A 122 -5.81 5.80 0.12
CA ALA A 122 -6.93 5.97 -0.80
C ALA A 122 -7.50 7.41 -0.83
N ARG A 123 -7.45 8.12 0.30
CA ARG A 123 -7.92 9.52 0.40
C ARG A 123 -7.01 10.52 -0.33
N ASN A 124 -5.74 10.17 -0.52
CA ASN A 124 -4.73 10.99 -1.20
C ASN A 124 -4.46 10.54 -2.65
N MET A 125 -5.21 9.55 -3.18
CA MET A 125 -5.02 9.07 -4.56
C MET A 125 -5.14 10.20 -5.60
N GLN A 126 -5.97 11.21 -5.36
CA GLN A 126 -6.18 12.35 -6.23
C GLN A 126 -5.55 13.65 -5.72
N ASN A 127 -4.66 13.57 -4.73
CA ASN A 127 -3.86 14.71 -4.31
C ASN A 127 -2.69 14.90 -5.30
N PHE A 128 -3.00 15.49 -6.45
CA PHE A 128 -2.06 15.57 -7.58
C PHE A 128 -0.80 16.38 -7.25
N ASP A 129 -0.86 17.34 -6.34
CA ASP A 129 0.32 18.09 -5.91
C ASP A 129 1.28 17.18 -5.11
N LEU A 130 0.75 16.34 -4.23
CA LEU A 130 1.53 15.31 -3.55
C LEU A 130 2.10 14.29 -4.55
N LEU A 131 1.28 13.81 -5.51
CA LEU A 131 1.71 12.82 -6.51
C LEU A 131 2.86 13.33 -7.39
N LYS A 132 2.82 14.60 -7.80
CA LYS A 132 3.92 15.22 -8.56
C LYS A 132 5.23 15.26 -7.77
N GLN A 133 5.16 15.56 -6.47
CA GLN A 133 6.35 15.58 -5.62
C GLN A 133 6.92 14.18 -5.39
N LEU A 134 6.06 13.15 -5.31
CA LEU A 134 6.48 11.75 -5.25
C LEU A 134 7.20 11.29 -6.52
N GLY A 135 7.02 11.96 -7.63
CA GLY A 135 7.81 11.75 -8.85
C GLY A 135 9.28 12.17 -8.72
N GLN A 136 9.63 12.96 -7.69
CA GLN A 136 10.99 13.45 -7.45
C GLN A 136 11.77 12.60 -6.43
N VAL A 137 11.12 11.63 -5.79
CA VAL A 137 11.78 10.74 -4.83
C VAL A 137 12.27 9.45 -5.48
N GLU A 138 13.29 8.83 -4.89
CA GLU A 138 13.87 7.59 -5.40
C GLU A 138 13.14 6.34 -4.89
N ARG A 139 12.35 6.47 -3.82
CA ARG A 139 11.65 5.34 -3.19
C ARG A 139 10.47 4.88 -4.02
N PRO A 140 10.22 3.56 -4.10
CA PRO A 140 9.00 3.04 -4.69
C PRO A 140 7.74 3.55 -3.97
N ILE A 141 6.65 3.68 -4.73
CA ILE A 141 5.38 4.21 -4.26
C ILE A 141 4.30 3.13 -4.34
N LEU A 142 3.63 2.85 -3.22
CA LEU A 142 2.42 2.02 -3.17
C LEU A 142 1.19 2.92 -3.22
N LEU A 143 0.50 2.95 -4.35
CA LEU A 143 -0.67 3.80 -4.57
C LEU A 143 -1.96 3.03 -4.34
N LYS A 144 -2.64 3.29 -3.22
CA LYS A 144 -3.94 2.69 -2.91
C LYS A 144 -5.06 3.32 -3.72
N ARG A 145 -5.95 2.47 -4.24
CA ARG A 145 -7.13 2.88 -4.99
C ARG A 145 -8.08 3.72 -4.11
N GLY A 146 -8.57 4.81 -4.66
CA GLY A 146 -9.63 5.61 -4.04
C GLY A 146 -10.95 4.84 -3.97
N LEU A 147 -11.77 5.14 -2.94
CA LEU A 147 -13.00 4.40 -2.64
C LEU A 147 -14.04 4.40 -3.77
N ASN A 148 -14.02 5.42 -4.63
CA ASN A 148 -14.95 5.57 -5.75
C ASN A 148 -14.21 5.68 -7.09
N ALA A 149 -12.90 5.38 -7.11
CA ALA A 149 -12.07 5.57 -8.29
C ALA A 149 -12.30 4.47 -9.33
N THR A 150 -12.48 4.87 -10.57
CA THR A 150 -12.42 3.98 -11.73
C THR A 150 -10.99 3.48 -11.95
N TYR A 151 -10.81 2.46 -12.77
CA TYR A 151 -9.47 1.99 -13.15
C TYR A 151 -8.68 3.07 -13.88
N GLU A 152 -9.35 3.82 -14.76
CA GLU A 152 -8.74 4.93 -15.52
C GLU A 152 -8.22 6.03 -14.58
N GLU A 153 -9.04 6.48 -13.62
CA GLU A 153 -8.64 7.49 -12.63
C GLU A 153 -7.46 7.02 -11.77
N TRP A 154 -7.45 5.74 -11.40
CA TRP A 154 -6.37 5.18 -10.61
C TRP A 154 -5.06 5.08 -11.40
N ILE A 155 -5.12 4.60 -12.65
CA ILE A 155 -3.96 4.57 -13.56
C ILE A 155 -3.46 6.00 -13.85
N MET A 156 -4.37 6.96 -14.06
CA MET A 156 -3.99 8.37 -14.25
C MET A 156 -3.29 8.97 -13.03
N SER A 157 -3.66 8.54 -11.82
CA SER A 157 -2.93 8.95 -10.61
C SER A 157 -1.51 8.37 -10.56
N ALA A 158 -1.33 7.12 -10.98
CA ALA A 158 0.01 6.54 -11.17
C ALA A 158 0.82 7.30 -12.24
N GLU A 159 0.18 7.67 -13.34
CA GLU A 159 0.80 8.46 -14.42
C GLU A 159 1.34 9.80 -13.94
N TYR A 160 0.65 10.48 -12.99
CA TYR A 160 1.16 11.72 -12.39
C TYR A 160 2.51 11.53 -11.68
N ILE A 161 2.68 10.42 -10.98
CA ILE A 161 3.95 10.08 -10.32
C ILE A 161 5.02 9.77 -11.37
N MET A 162 4.70 8.91 -12.33
CA MET A 162 5.64 8.42 -13.36
C MET A 162 6.09 9.53 -14.28
N ALA A 163 5.17 10.35 -14.79
CA ALA A 163 5.48 11.51 -15.64
C ALA A 163 6.31 12.59 -14.92
N SER A 164 6.34 12.56 -13.60
CA SER A 164 7.17 13.45 -12.77
C SER A 164 8.54 12.87 -12.45
N GLY A 165 8.85 11.62 -12.87
CA GLY A 165 10.18 11.03 -12.84
C GLY A 165 10.35 9.71 -12.09
N ASN A 166 9.36 9.28 -11.28
CA ASN A 166 9.45 8.02 -10.52
C ASN A 166 8.61 6.91 -11.18
N GLU A 167 9.26 5.99 -11.85
CA GLU A 167 8.62 4.86 -12.53
C GLU A 167 8.28 3.68 -11.58
N ASN A 168 8.73 3.72 -10.32
CA ASN A 168 8.58 2.64 -9.37
C ASN A 168 7.22 2.74 -8.63
N VAL A 169 6.12 2.52 -9.34
CA VAL A 169 4.77 2.59 -8.79
C VAL A 169 4.14 1.21 -8.73
N ILE A 170 3.55 0.88 -7.58
CA ILE A 170 2.81 -0.35 -7.30
C ILE A 170 1.36 0.03 -7.01
N LEU A 171 0.42 -0.63 -7.67
CA LEU A 171 -1.00 -0.41 -7.44
C LEU A 171 -1.50 -1.29 -6.29
N CYS A 172 -2.35 -0.77 -5.40
CA CYS A 172 -2.94 -1.53 -4.31
C CYS A 172 -4.47 -1.42 -4.31
N GLU A 173 -5.14 -2.51 -4.68
CA GLU A 173 -6.60 -2.65 -4.53
C GLU A 173 -6.92 -2.84 -3.05
N ARG A 174 -7.91 -2.08 -2.52
CA ARG A 174 -8.28 -2.08 -1.10
C ARG A 174 -9.79 -2.01 -0.86
N GLY A 175 -10.56 -2.33 -1.88
CA GLY A 175 -12.03 -2.24 -1.88
C GLY A 175 -12.56 -0.88 -2.30
N ILE A 176 -13.71 -0.91 -2.90
CA ILE A 176 -14.48 0.25 -3.35
C ILE A 176 -15.79 0.35 -2.56
N ARG A 177 -16.30 1.56 -2.42
CA ARG A 177 -17.59 1.80 -1.81
C ARG A 177 -18.71 1.40 -2.77
N THR A 178 -19.58 0.53 -2.29
CA THR A 178 -20.79 0.11 -3.03
C THR A 178 -22.04 0.33 -2.17
N PHE A 179 -23.18 -0.11 -2.64
CA PHE A 179 -24.43 -0.09 -1.85
C PHE A 179 -24.44 -1.11 -0.70
N GLU A 180 -23.54 -2.11 -0.72
CA GLU A 180 -23.45 -3.11 0.35
C GLU A 180 -22.86 -2.49 1.61
N THR A 181 -23.49 -2.75 2.75
CA THR A 181 -23.12 -2.17 4.04
C THR A 181 -22.68 -3.18 5.09
N TYR A 182 -22.80 -4.47 4.80
CA TYR A 182 -22.38 -5.54 5.71
C TYR A 182 -20.85 -5.60 5.89
N THR A 183 -20.13 -5.30 4.82
CA THR A 183 -18.67 -5.14 4.82
C THR A 183 -18.30 -3.65 4.69
N ARG A 184 -17.10 -3.29 5.13
CA ARG A 184 -16.60 -1.90 5.05
C ARG A 184 -16.59 -1.39 3.61
N ASN A 185 -16.05 -2.20 2.68
CA ASN A 185 -16.02 -1.96 1.24
C ASN A 185 -16.18 -3.30 0.52
N THR A 186 -16.42 -3.24 -0.78
CA THR A 186 -16.43 -4.41 -1.66
C THR A 186 -15.06 -4.58 -2.30
N LEU A 187 -14.40 -5.71 -2.09
CA LEU A 187 -13.13 -6.04 -2.74
C LEU A 187 -13.37 -6.32 -4.23
N ASP A 188 -12.76 -5.53 -5.09
CA ASP A 188 -12.89 -5.66 -6.54
C ASP A 188 -11.77 -6.53 -7.12
N LEU A 189 -11.96 -7.85 -7.08
CA LEU A 189 -11.00 -8.80 -7.64
C LEU A 189 -10.92 -8.73 -9.17
N GLN A 190 -11.96 -8.23 -9.84
CA GLN A 190 -11.95 -8.03 -11.29
C GLN A 190 -10.92 -6.98 -11.73
N SER A 191 -10.56 -6.07 -10.82
CA SER A 191 -9.50 -5.07 -11.09
C SER A 191 -8.19 -5.72 -11.52
N ILE A 192 -7.83 -6.87 -10.96
CA ILE A 192 -6.54 -7.52 -11.20
C ILE A 192 -6.37 -7.91 -12.66
N PRO A 193 -7.23 -8.78 -13.27
CA PRO A 193 -7.10 -9.15 -14.67
C PRO A 193 -7.35 -7.97 -15.63
N VAL A 194 -8.14 -6.97 -15.24
CA VAL A 194 -8.35 -5.76 -16.07
C VAL A 194 -7.08 -4.91 -16.09
N LEU A 195 -6.50 -4.62 -14.92
CA LEU A 195 -5.26 -3.83 -14.83
C LEU A 195 -4.09 -4.52 -15.52
N ARG A 196 -4.01 -5.85 -15.49
CA ARG A 196 -3.00 -6.61 -16.25
C ARG A 196 -3.03 -6.35 -17.76
N LYS A 197 -4.19 -5.98 -18.31
CA LYS A 197 -4.32 -5.59 -19.71
C LYS A 197 -4.02 -4.11 -19.97
N LEU A 198 -4.28 -3.27 -18.99
CA LEU A 198 -4.18 -1.81 -19.15
C LEU A 198 -2.80 -1.27 -18.81
N THR A 199 -2.15 -1.84 -17.78
CA THR A 199 -0.87 -1.35 -17.26
C THR A 199 0.14 -2.47 -17.06
N HIS A 200 1.41 -2.11 -17.03
CA HIS A 200 2.52 -3.01 -16.72
C HIS A 200 2.88 -3.04 -15.23
N LEU A 201 2.26 -2.16 -14.41
CA LEU A 201 2.58 -2.00 -13.00
C LEU A 201 2.19 -3.22 -12.16
N PRO A 202 2.94 -3.56 -11.11
CA PRO A 202 2.58 -4.61 -10.16
C PRO A 202 1.31 -4.26 -9.40
N ILE A 203 0.54 -5.29 -9.01
CA ILE A 203 -0.75 -5.14 -8.33
C ILE A 203 -0.73 -5.92 -7.02
N ILE A 204 -0.89 -5.20 -5.91
CA ILE A 204 -1.07 -5.76 -4.56
C ILE A 204 -2.54 -5.63 -4.15
N VAL A 205 -3.01 -6.52 -3.29
CA VAL A 205 -4.36 -6.49 -2.75
C VAL A 205 -4.32 -6.38 -1.22
N ASP A 206 -5.17 -5.52 -0.68
CA ASP A 206 -5.36 -5.31 0.75
C ASP A 206 -6.77 -5.77 1.17
N PRO A 207 -6.94 -7.05 1.53
CA PRO A 207 -8.24 -7.59 1.93
C PRO A 207 -8.69 -7.08 3.31
N SER A 208 -7.76 -6.67 4.17
CA SER A 208 -8.06 -6.17 5.51
C SER A 208 -8.86 -4.88 5.46
N HIS A 209 -8.39 -3.88 4.71
CA HIS A 209 -9.11 -2.61 4.54
C HIS A 209 -10.33 -2.73 3.62
N ALA A 210 -10.38 -3.74 2.76
CA ALA A 210 -11.54 -3.99 1.91
C ALA A 210 -12.73 -4.50 2.73
N GLY A 211 -12.61 -5.67 3.33
CA GLY A 211 -13.71 -6.29 4.08
C GLY A 211 -13.97 -5.66 5.43
N GLY A 212 -12.94 -5.21 6.13
CA GLY A 212 -13.02 -4.67 7.49
C GLY A 212 -13.46 -5.70 8.54
N LYS A 213 -13.32 -6.99 8.23
CA LYS A 213 -13.67 -8.12 9.09
C LYS A 213 -12.59 -9.19 9.00
N TRP A 214 -11.99 -9.55 10.14
CA TRP A 214 -10.85 -10.48 10.19
C TRP A 214 -11.11 -11.83 9.53
N TRP A 215 -12.30 -12.39 9.70
CA TRP A 215 -12.67 -13.71 9.15
C TRP A 215 -12.79 -13.74 7.62
N LEU A 216 -12.86 -12.59 6.95
CA LEU A 216 -12.83 -12.51 5.49
C LEU A 216 -11.42 -12.55 4.92
N VAL A 217 -10.40 -12.20 5.71
CA VAL A 217 -9.04 -11.95 5.22
C VAL A 217 -8.46 -13.19 4.54
N ASP A 218 -8.58 -14.37 5.15
CA ASP A 218 -8.01 -15.61 4.61
C ASP A 218 -8.60 -15.95 3.23
N SER A 219 -9.93 -15.97 3.10
CA SER A 219 -10.59 -16.30 1.84
C SER A 219 -10.32 -15.26 0.75
N MET A 220 -10.34 -13.97 1.09
CA MET A 220 -10.08 -12.90 0.14
C MET A 220 -8.62 -12.82 -0.27
N ALA A 221 -7.68 -13.13 0.63
CA ALA A 221 -6.26 -13.25 0.31
C ALA A 221 -6.01 -14.36 -0.72
N LYS A 222 -6.54 -15.55 -0.47
CA LYS A 222 -6.43 -16.69 -1.39
C LYS A 222 -7.05 -16.38 -2.76
N ALA A 223 -8.23 -15.77 -2.77
CA ALA A 223 -8.91 -15.38 -4.01
C ALA A 223 -8.11 -14.31 -4.79
N SER A 224 -7.47 -13.36 -4.10
CA SER A 224 -6.61 -12.35 -4.71
C SER A 224 -5.41 -12.94 -5.43
N ILE A 225 -4.74 -13.91 -4.80
CA ILE A 225 -3.62 -14.63 -5.42
C ILE A 225 -4.10 -15.46 -6.62
N ALA A 226 -5.23 -16.15 -6.49
CA ALA A 226 -5.82 -16.91 -7.59
C ALA A 226 -6.23 -16.01 -8.77
N ALA A 227 -6.62 -14.76 -8.52
CA ALA A 227 -6.90 -13.76 -9.55
C ALA A 227 -5.63 -13.17 -10.20
N GLY A 228 -4.43 -13.45 -9.66
CA GLY A 228 -3.15 -13.05 -10.24
C GLY A 228 -2.51 -11.82 -9.60
N ALA A 229 -2.80 -11.51 -8.34
CA ALA A 229 -2.10 -10.44 -7.61
C ALA A 229 -0.61 -10.77 -7.42
N ASP A 230 0.25 -9.73 -7.44
CA ASP A 230 1.69 -9.83 -7.17
C ASP A 230 2.01 -9.84 -5.68
N GLY A 231 1.03 -9.61 -4.83
CA GLY A 231 1.22 -9.60 -3.39
C GLY A 231 -0.04 -9.26 -2.61
N LEU A 232 0.11 -9.34 -1.31
CA LEU A 232 -0.94 -9.03 -0.34
C LEU A 232 -0.44 -8.02 0.69
N MET A 233 -1.36 -7.20 1.19
CA MET A 233 -1.14 -6.37 2.37
C MET A 233 -2.17 -6.76 3.44
N VAL A 234 -1.70 -7.16 4.62
CA VAL A 234 -2.56 -7.66 5.70
C VAL A 234 -2.27 -6.93 7.00
N GLU A 235 -3.32 -6.55 7.70
CA GLU A 235 -3.23 -6.03 9.07
C GLU A 235 -3.13 -7.17 10.07
N VAL A 236 -2.18 -7.05 11.00
CA VAL A 236 -1.91 -8.01 12.05
C VAL A 236 -1.76 -7.27 13.38
N HIS A 237 -2.37 -7.78 14.43
CA HIS A 237 -2.24 -7.25 15.77
C HIS A 237 -2.05 -8.38 16.79
N ASN A 238 -1.10 -8.25 17.71
CA ASN A 238 -0.82 -9.25 18.76
C ASN A 238 -1.88 -9.27 19.88
N ASN A 239 -2.66 -8.18 20.03
CA ASN A 239 -3.77 -8.08 20.97
C ASN A 239 -4.89 -7.20 20.37
N PRO A 240 -5.74 -7.73 19.46
CA PRO A 240 -6.74 -6.93 18.74
C PRO A 240 -7.75 -6.21 19.62
N GLU A 241 -8.06 -6.75 20.82
CA GLU A 241 -9.02 -6.14 21.75
C GLU A 241 -8.52 -4.82 22.35
N CYS A 242 -7.21 -4.61 22.39
CA CYS A 242 -6.56 -3.40 22.90
C CYS A 242 -6.08 -2.45 21.81
N ALA A 243 -6.30 -2.77 20.53
CA ALA A 243 -5.84 -1.96 19.42
C ALA A 243 -6.45 -0.55 19.43
N LEU A 244 -5.61 0.47 19.23
CA LEU A 244 -6.06 1.87 19.11
C LEU A 244 -6.72 2.16 17.76
N CYS A 245 -6.52 1.25 16.80
CA CYS A 245 -7.05 1.33 15.45
C CYS A 245 -7.54 -0.02 14.95
N ASP A 246 -8.74 -0.03 14.31
CA ASP A 246 -9.34 -1.14 13.53
C ASP A 246 -9.23 -2.54 14.12
#